data_0e60c7b533b746748afe9a0472f4ef8d
#
_entry.id   0e60c7b533b746748afe9a0472f4ef8d
#
_cell.length_a   1.000
_cell.length_b   1.000
_cell.length_c   1.000
_cell.angle_alpha   90.00
_cell.angle_beta   90.00
_cell.angle_gamma   90.00
#
_symmetry.space_group_name_H-M   'P 1'
#
loop_
_entity.id
_entity.type
_entity.pdbx_description
1 polymer ?
#
loop_
_entity_poly.entity_id
_entity_poly.type
_entity_poly.pdbx_seq_one_letter_code
_entity_poly.pdbx_strand_id
1 'polypeptide(L)'
;EIAQNNSLLSKYFVGISQAKILLSVAYFIIIFVIGLIIGYNTEQMKLLAIVGLNQVLLSFVLYVRSNISALLLFKTDSILSVLDRVLMILICSFLLWSGIFPKSDFNIYWFVYSQTASYVITLIIAIYIVLKHTGKLTIKFNFPFVLMIIKKSLPYALLVLLMSFYNRLEPVLIERILPKDISAIQAGIYARAYRLFDAGNNISYLFSVILLPLFAAVIKKGEDLQALVKQSFGLMLTMTCI
;
A
#
# COMPACT_ATOMS: atom_id res chain seq x y z
N GLU A 1 -7.38 7.35 -19.39
CA GLU A 1 -8.72 7.91 -19.60
C GLU A 1 -9.00 9.13 -18.70
N ILE A 2 -8.68 9.06 -17.38
CA ILE A 2 -8.90 10.18 -16.45
C ILE A 2 -8.02 11.39 -16.82
N ALA A 3 -6.75 11.17 -17.16
CA ALA A 3 -5.83 12.22 -17.58
C ALA A 3 -6.25 12.94 -18.89
N GLN A 4 -7.15 12.34 -19.66
CA GLN A 4 -7.65 12.90 -20.93
C GLN A 4 -8.97 13.66 -20.76
N ASN A 5 -9.73 13.42 -19.70
CA ASN A 5 -11.06 14.00 -19.53
C ASN A 5 -11.46 14.16 -18.06
N ASN A 6 -11.24 15.35 -17.50
CA ASN A 6 -11.51 15.67 -16.08
C ASN A 6 -12.98 15.47 -15.67
N SER A 7 -13.94 15.51 -16.62
CA SER A 7 -15.36 15.29 -16.33
C SER A 7 -15.66 13.84 -15.93
N LEU A 8 -14.84 12.89 -16.39
CA LEU A 8 -14.96 11.48 -16.05
C LEU A 8 -14.41 11.17 -14.66
N LEU A 9 -13.50 12.01 -14.13
CA LEU A 9 -12.88 11.81 -12.84
C LEU A 9 -13.93 11.66 -11.73
N SER A 10 -14.93 12.53 -11.68
CA SER A 10 -15.98 12.49 -10.65
C SER A 10 -16.76 11.17 -10.68
N LYS A 11 -17.12 10.68 -11.87
CA LYS A 11 -17.87 9.42 -12.04
C LYS A 11 -17.04 8.20 -11.63
N TYR A 12 -15.78 8.13 -12.08
CA TYR A 12 -14.88 7.03 -11.74
C TYR A 12 -14.48 7.07 -10.28
N PHE A 13 -14.21 8.25 -9.72
CA PHE A 13 -13.86 8.42 -8.31
C PHE A 13 -14.95 7.88 -7.39
N VAL A 14 -16.20 8.27 -7.62
CA VAL A 14 -17.33 7.80 -6.81
C VAL A 14 -17.54 6.30 -6.98
N GLY A 15 -17.59 5.80 -8.21
CA GLY A 15 -17.86 4.39 -8.48
C GLY A 15 -16.78 3.44 -7.97
N ILE A 16 -15.50 3.80 -8.10
CA ILE A 16 -14.40 2.99 -7.55
C ILE A 16 -14.37 3.07 -6.02
N SER A 17 -14.67 4.23 -5.41
CA SER A 17 -14.80 4.34 -3.95
C SER A 17 -15.90 3.42 -3.41
N GLN A 18 -17.04 3.34 -4.09
CA GLN A 18 -18.13 2.42 -3.73
C GLN A 18 -17.71 0.95 -3.84
N ALA A 19 -16.99 0.58 -4.91
CA ALA A 19 -16.44 -0.76 -5.07
C ALA A 19 -15.46 -1.10 -3.93
N LYS A 20 -14.59 -0.15 -3.55
CA LYS A 20 -13.63 -0.33 -2.45
C LYS A 20 -14.31 -0.49 -1.10
N ILE A 21 -15.37 0.26 -0.82
CA ILE A 21 -16.13 0.10 0.43
C ILE A 21 -16.74 -1.31 0.49
N LEU A 22 -17.37 -1.77 -0.60
CA LEU A 22 -17.93 -3.12 -0.65
C LEU A 22 -16.86 -4.20 -0.43
N LEU A 23 -15.71 -4.07 -1.10
CA LEU A 23 -14.59 -5.00 -0.94
C LEU A 23 -13.97 -4.93 0.46
N SER A 24 -13.97 -3.76 1.11
CA SER A 24 -13.49 -3.61 2.49
C SER A 24 -14.38 -4.36 3.48
N VAL A 25 -15.69 -4.35 3.28
CA VAL A 25 -16.62 -5.14 4.10
C VAL A 25 -16.36 -6.64 3.91
N ALA A 26 -16.22 -7.10 2.67
CA ALA A 26 -15.87 -8.49 2.38
C ALA A 26 -14.52 -8.89 3.00
N TYR A 27 -13.53 -8.01 2.92
CA TYR A 27 -12.23 -8.21 3.56
C TYR A 27 -12.34 -8.40 5.07
N PHE A 28 -13.11 -7.55 5.77
CA PHE A 28 -13.31 -7.71 7.22
C PHE A 28 -14.00 -9.04 7.56
N ILE A 29 -15.00 -9.45 6.81
CA ILE A 29 -15.64 -10.75 7.01
C ILE A 29 -14.61 -11.88 6.89
N ILE A 30 -13.79 -11.86 5.85
CA ILE A 30 -12.77 -12.88 5.59
C ILE A 30 -11.75 -12.94 6.73
N ILE A 31 -11.17 -11.81 7.15
CA ILE A 31 -10.14 -11.80 8.19
C ILE A 31 -10.69 -12.24 9.55
N PHE A 32 -11.94 -11.87 9.89
CA PHE A 32 -12.57 -12.34 11.13
C PHE A 32 -12.86 -13.84 11.10
N VAL A 33 -13.35 -14.38 9.97
CA VAL A 33 -13.56 -15.83 9.81
C VAL A 33 -12.23 -16.57 9.94
N ILE A 34 -11.17 -16.10 9.30
CA ILE A 34 -9.84 -16.70 9.42
C ILE A 34 -9.33 -16.62 10.87
N GLY A 35 -9.49 -15.48 11.55
CA GLY A 35 -9.11 -15.34 12.96
C GLY A 35 -9.83 -16.32 13.88
N LEU A 36 -11.13 -16.58 13.64
CA LEU A 36 -11.90 -17.59 14.38
C LEU A 36 -11.41 -19.01 14.09
N ILE A 37 -11.14 -19.35 12.84
CA ILE A 37 -10.62 -20.68 12.44
C ILE A 37 -9.26 -20.96 13.07
N ILE A 38 -8.39 -19.95 13.14
CA ILE A 38 -7.06 -20.06 13.77
C ILE A 38 -7.17 -20.17 15.30
N GLY A 39 -8.29 -19.75 15.89
CA GLY A 39 -8.52 -19.76 17.33
C GLY A 39 -7.90 -18.58 18.06
N TYR A 40 -7.92 -17.39 17.46
CA TYR A 40 -7.43 -16.17 18.11
C TYR A 40 -8.27 -15.83 19.35
N ASN A 41 -7.58 -15.42 20.42
CA ASN A 41 -8.22 -14.91 21.62
C ASN A 41 -8.79 -13.50 21.42
N THR A 42 -9.55 -12.99 22.38
CA THR A 42 -10.23 -11.69 22.30
C THR A 42 -9.25 -10.53 22.05
N GLU A 43 -8.06 -10.54 22.66
CA GLU A 43 -7.04 -9.50 22.49
C GLU A 43 -6.43 -9.54 21.09
N GLN A 44 -6.15 -10.73 20.57
CA GLN A 44 -5.65 -10.92 19.20
C GLN A 44 -6.70 -10.51 18.18
N MET A 45 -7.98 -10.78 18.42
CA MET A 45 -9.08 -10.35 17.56
C MET A 45 -9.22 -8.83 17.52
N LYS A 46 -9.08 -8.13 18.64
CA LYS A 46 -9.04 -6.66 18.69
C LYS A 46 -7.89 -6.11 17.86
N LEU A 47 -6.70 -6.67 18.05
CA LEU A 47 -5.51 -6.26 17.28
C LEU A 47 -5.71 -6.50 15.77
N LEU A 48 -6.26 -7.67 15.40
CA LEU A 48 -6.60 -8.00 14.01
C LEU A 48 -7.56 -6.99 13.40
N ALA A 49 -8.59 -6.57 14.15
CA ALA A 49 -9.55 -5.56 13.70
C ALA A 49 -8.87 -4.22 13.39
N ILE A 50 -7.99 -3.72 14.29
CA ILE A 50 -7.32 -2.44 14.12
C ILE A 50 -6.30 -2.50 12.98
N VAL A 51 -5.51 -3.58 12.89
CA VAL A 51 -4.57 -3.79 11.79
C VAL A 51 -5.32 -3.94 10.46
N GLY A 52 -6.45 -4.64 10.45
CA GLY A 52 -7.34 -4.74 9.29
C GLY A 52 -7.87 -3.37 8.85
N LEU A 53 -8.27 -2.52 9.79
CA LEU A 53 -8.68 -1.15 9.52
C LEU A 53 -7.53 -0.35 8.87
N ASN A 54 -6.31 -0.50 9.38
CA ASN A 54 -5.13 0.16 8.81
C ASN A 54 -4.88 -0.26 7.36
N GLN A 55 -5.10 -1.53 7.00
CA GLN A 55 -4.98 -1.99 5.61
C GLN A 55 -6.05 -1.37 4.70
N VAL A 56 -7.27 -1.24 5.20
CA VAL A 56 -8.34 -0.54 4.47
C VAL A 56 -7.98 0.93 4.27
N LEU A 57 -7.56 1.64 5.32
CA LEU A 57 -7.14 3.03 5.24
C LEU A 57 -5.99 3.22 4.24
N LEU A 58 -4.96 2.40 4.32
CA LEU A 58 -3.84 2.41 3.37
C LEU A 58 -4.32 2.20 1.93
N SER A 59 -5.23 1.25 1.71
CA SER A 59 -5.83 1.02 0.39
C SER A 59 -6.55 2.25 -0.14
N PHE A 60 -7.27 3.00 0.71
CA PHE A 60 -7.90 4.25 0.33
C PHE A 60 -6.89 5.37 0.06
N VAL A 61 -5.84 5.50 0.88
CA VAL A 61 -4.73 6.45 0.64
C VAL A 61 -4.11 6.20 -0.75
N LEU A 62 -3.75 4.97 -1.06
CA LEU A 62 -3.17 4.61 -2.35
C LEU A 62 -4.13 4.91 -3.52
N TYR A 63 -5.42 4.65 -3.34
CA TYR A 63 -6.43 4.95 -4.33
C TYR A 63 -6.57 6.45 -4.58
N VAL A 64 -6.66 7.26 -3.53
CA VAL A 64 -6.78 8.72 -3.67
C VAL A 64 -5.51 9.30 -4.31
N ARG A 65 -4.33 8.81 -3.92
CA ARG A 65 -3.05 9.17 -4.52
C ARG A 65 -2.98 8.84 -6.01
N SER A 66 -3.49 7.68 -6.42
CA SER A 66 -3.53 7.32 -7.85
C SER A 66 -4.37 8.31 -8.68
N ASN A 67 -5.42 8.89 -8.10
CA ASN A 67 -6.21 9.95 -8.74
C ASN A 67 -5.42 11.28 -8.79
N ILE A 68 -4.65 11.62 -7.75
CA ILE A 68 -3.77 12.82 -7.74
C ILE A 68 -2.69 12.68 -8.83
N SER A 69 -2.10 11.50 -8.95
CA SER A 69 -1.13 11.19 -10.01
C SER A 69 -1.75 11.27 -11.41
N ALA A 70 -3.00 10.80 -11.56
CA ALA A 70 -3.76 10.92 -12.81
C ALA A 70 -4.08 12.38 -13.19
N LEU A 71 -4.16 13.28 -12.21
CA LEU A 71 -4.26 14.73 -12.40
C LEU A 71 -2.92 15.40 -12.73
N LEU A 72 -1.85 14.62 -12.92
CA LEU A 72 -0.47 15.07 -13.17
C LEU A 72 0.14 15.91 -12.03
N LEU A 73 -0.40 15.81 -10.82
CA LEU A 73 0.09 16.49 -9.63
C LEU A 73 1.20 15.66 -8.95
N PHE A 74 2.24 15.31 -9.69
CA PHE A 74 3.30 14.40 -9.24
C PHE A 74 4.05 14.89 -8.00
N LYS A 75 4.29 16.21 -7.87
CA LYS A 75 4.93 16.78 -6.68
C LYS A 75 4.10 16.53 -5.42
N THR A 76 2.80 16.71 -5.52
CA THR A 76 1.86 16.48 -4.40
C THR A 76 1.77 15.01 -4.06
N ASP A 77 1.72 14.12 -5.06
CA ASP A 77 1.73 12.68 -4.84
C ASP A 77 3.02 12.21 -4.16
N SER A 78 4.17 12.75 -4.55
CA SER A 78 5.46 12.44 -3.92
C SER A 78 5.50 12.85 -2.44
N ILE A 79 4.97 14.01 -2.09
CA ILE A 79 4.88 14.46 -0.69
C ILE A 79 3.95 13.54 0.10
N LEU A 80 2.76 13.22 -0.43
CA LEU A 80 1.79 12.34 0.21
C LEU A 80 2.33 10.91 0.38
N SER A 81 3.24 10.46 -0.51
CA SER A 81 3.84 9.12 -0.44
C SER A 81 4.72 8.89 0.78
N VAL A 82 5.26 9.97 1.35
CA VAL A 82 6.16 9.93 2.50
C VAL A 82 5.46 10.40 3.77
N LEU A 83 4.35 11.15 3.61
CA LEU A 83 3.68 11.84 4.71
C LEU A 83 3.20 10.88 5.79
N ASP A 84 2.59 9.75 5.43
CA ASP A 84 2.12 8.73 6.37
C ASP A 84 3.25 8.17 7.23
N ARG A 85 4.43 7.96 6.65
CA ARG A 85 5.62 7.45 7.35
C ARG A 85 6.22 8.49 8.27
N VAL A 86 6.35 9.73 7.79
CA VAL A 86 6.85 10.86 8.60
C VAL A 86 5.94 11.09 9.79
N LEU A 87 4.62 11.16 9.58
CA LEU A 87 3.66 11.33 10.67
C LEU A 87 3.76 10.19 11.68
N MET A 88 3.84 8.94 11.24
CA MET A 88 3.99 7.79 12.13
C MET A 88 5.26 7.90 12.98
N ILE A 89 6.39 8.27 12.38
CA ILE A 89 7.66 8.44 13.10
C ILE A 89 7.53 9.58 14.12
N LEU A 90 6.96 10.72 13.73
CA LEU A 90 6.77 11.87 14.63
C LEU A 90 5.87 11.51 15.82
N ILE A 91 4.72 10.85 15.58
CA ILE A 91 3.80 10.46 16.64
C ILE A 91 4.46 9.44 17.58
N CYS A 92 5.12 8.41 17.05
CA CYS A 92 5.83 7.42 17.87
C CYS A 92 6.98 8.06 18.66
N SER A 93 7.76 8.95 18.04
CA SER A 93 8.84 9.66 18.72
C SER A 93 8.30 10.55 19.85
N PHE A 94 7.22 11.27 19.58
CA PHE A 94 6.58 12.09 20.61
C PHE A 94 6.08 11.23 21.78
N LEU A 95 5.41 10.12 21.52
CA LEU A 95 4.93 9.22 22.57
C LEU A 95 6.06 8.62 23.43
N LEU A 96 7.20 8.30 22.80
CA LEU A 96 8.34 7.68 23.49
C LEU A 96 9.18 8.70 24.31
N TRP A 97 9.30 9.94 23.81
CA TRP A 97 10.23 10.92 24.42
C TRP A 97 9.52 12.08 25.16
N SER A 98 8.21 12.22 25.04
CA SER A 98 7.47 13.30 25.74
C SER A 98 7.49 13.19 27.27
N GLY A 99 7.84 12.01 27.81
CA GLY A 99 7.80 11.77 29.27
C GLY A 99 6.38 11.74 29.88
N ILE A 100 5.36 11.90 29.05
CA ILE A 100 3.95 11.90 29.50
C ILE A 100 3.51 10.49 29.88
N PHE A 101 4.07 9.49 29.19
CA PHE A 101 3.76 8.08 29.43
C PHE A 101 5.01 7.34 29.94
N PRO A 102 4.87 6.45 30.95
CA PRO A 102 5.96 5.58 31.37
C PRO A 102 6.40 4.70 30.20
N LYS A 103 7.70 4.57 29.98
CA LYS A 103 8.25 3.73 28.88
C LYS A 103 7.84 2.26 28.97
N SER A 104 7.49 1.78 30.17
CA SER A 104 6.96 0.45 30.45
C SER A 104 5.60 0.18 29.80
N ASP A 105 4.81 1.22 29.56
CA ASP A 105 3.43 1.08 29.08
C ASP A 105 3.33 1.14 27.56
N PHE A 106 4.47 1.35 26.86
CA PHE A 106 4.49 1.35 25.39
C PHE A 106 4.26 -0.06 24.85
N ASN A 107 3.01 -0.35 24.54
CA ASN A 107 2.55 -1.62 24.01
C ASN A 107 2.38 -1.54 22.48
N ILE A 108 2.28 -2.70 21.80
CA ILE A 108 2.04 -2.82 20.37
C ILE A 108 0.82 -2.01 19.91
N TYR A 109 -0.18 -1.83 20.76
CA TYR A 109 -1.37 -1.02 20.48
C TYR A 109 -1.04 0.44 20.20
N TRP A 110 -0.10 1.05 20.93
CA TRP A 110 0.33 2.43 20.70
C TRP A 110 0.92 2.63 19.31
N PHE A 111 1.72 1.66 18.88
CA PHE A 111 2.28 1.67 17.51
C PHE A 111 1.17 1.57 16.46
N VAL A 112 0.22 0.66 16.65
CA VAL A 112 -0.89 0.45 15.69
C VAL A 112 -1.83 1.65 15.66
N TYR A 113 -2.13 2.28 16.79
CA TYR A 113 -2.92 3.52 16.85
C TYR A 113 -2.19 4.70 16.20
N SER A 114 -0.88 4.84 16.40
CA SER A 114 -0.06 5.86 15.73
C SER A 114 -0.11 5.70 14.21
N GLN A 115 -0.09 4.47 13.73
CA GLN A 115 -0.24 4.14 12.32
C GLN A 115 -1.63 4.51 11.80
N THR A 116 -2.69 4.19 12.57
CA THR A 116 -4.08 4.56 12.24
C THR A 116 -4.23 6.07 12.12
N ALA A 117 -3.72 6.81 13.10
CA ALA A 117 -3.77 8.28 13.10
C ALA A 117 -3.04 8.86 11.87
N SER A 118 -1.86 8.35 11.54
CA SER A 118 -1.08 8.78 10.39
C SER A 118 -1.83 8.54 9.06
N TYR A 119 -2.44 7.38 8.89
CA TYR A 119 -3.22 7.07 7.69
C TYR A 119 -4.48 7.92 7.58
N VAL A 120 -5.19 8.16 8.70
CA VAL A 120 -6.39 9.02 8.71
C VAL A 120 -6.03 10.46 8.31
N ILE A 121 -4.98 11.03 8.90
CA ILE A 121 -4.51 12.38 8.58
C ILE A 121 -4.13 12.47 7.09
N THR A 122 -3.32 11.53 6.61
CA THR A 122 -2.89 11.48 5.19
C THR A 122 -4.08 11.34 4.26
N LEU A 123 -5.06 10.50 4.61
CA LEU A 123 -6.27 10.29 3.81
C LEU A 123 -7.12 11.56 3.73
N ILE A 124 -7.32 12.26 4.84
CA ILE A 124 -8.06 13.52 4.89
C ILE A 124 -7.39 14.57 3.98
N ILE A 125 -6.07 14.73 4.09
CA ILE A 125 -5.30 15.66 3.25
C ILE A 125 -5.42 15.28 1.77
N ALA A 126 -5.25 14.00 1.44
CA ALA A 126 -5.34 13.52 0.08
C ALA A 126 -6.74 13.73 -0.53
N ILE A 127 -7.81 13.42 0.22
CA ILE A 127 -9.20 13.67 -0.20
C ILE A 127 -9.44 15.15 -0.42
N TYR A 128 -9.00 16.02 0.50
CA TYR A 128 -9.14 17.47 0.36
C TYR A 128 -8.52 17.97 -0.96
N ILE A 129 -7.32 17.49 -1.31
CA ILE A 129 -6.63 17.86 -2.54
C ILE A 129 -7.43 17.41 -3.78
N VAL A 130 -7.92 16.17 -3.78
CA VAL A 130 -8.73 15.66 -4.91
C VAL A 130 -10.03 16.45 -5.04
N LEU A 131 -10.74 16.72 -3.95
CA LEU A 131 -11.98 17.48 -3.97
C LEU A 131 -11.79 18.91 -4.52
N LYS A 132 -10.69 19.55 -4.18
CA LYS A 132 -10.34 20.89 -4.69
C LYS A 132 -10.17 20.91 -6.22
N HIS A 133 -9.73 19.81 -6.82
CA HIS A 133 -9.49 19.70 -8.27
C HIS A 133 -10.64 19.06 -9.06
N THR A 134 -11.52 18.30 -8.39
CA THR A 134 -12.63 17.57 -9.06
C THR A 134 -13.92 18.39 -9.14
N GLY A 135 -14.05 19.48 -8.36
CA GLY A 135 -15.31 20.23 -8.29
C GLY A 135 -16.43 19.46 -7.56
N LYS A 136 -17.67 19.68 -7.95
CA LYS A 136 -18.82 19.03 -7.31
C LYS A 136 -18.88 17.54 -7.65
N LEU A 137 -18.70 16.68 -6.63
CA LEU A 137 -18.90 15.23 -6.77
C LEU A 137 -20.40 14.91 -6.81
N THR A 138 -20.83 14.23 -7.85
CA THR A 138 -22.19 13.67 -7.91
C THR A 138 -22.17 12.23 -7.39
N ILE A 139 -22.63 12.03 -6.16
CA ILE A 139 -22.71 10.70 -5.55
C ILE A 139 -23.97 10.01 -6.10
N LYS A 140 -23.82 9.19 -7.14
CA LYS A 140 -24.87 8.29 -7.61
C LYS A 140 -24.39 6.85 -7.44
N PHE A 141 -25.19 6.04 -6.77
CA PHE A 141 -24.87 4.61 -6.64
C PHE A 141 -25.28 3.89 -7.93
N ASN A 142 -24.30 3.25 -8.58
CA ASN A 142 -24.53 2.49 -9.80
C ASN A 142 -23.94 1.08 -9.64
N PHE A 143 -24.77 0.16 -9.15
CA PHE A 143 -24.35 -1.22 -8.89
C PHE A 143 -23.80 -1.95 -10.14
N PRO A 144 -24.40 -1.86 -11.33
CA PRO A 144 -23.85 -2.44 -12.55
C PRO A 144 -22.43 -1.95 -12.86
N PHE A 145 -22.17 -0.66 -12.65
CA PHE A 145 -20.83 -0.07 -12.87
C PHE A 145 -19.81 -0.60 -11.86
N VAL A 146 -20.19 -0.71 -10.58
CA VAL A 146 -19.35 -1.30 -9.53
C VAL A 146 -18.99 -2.74 -9.86
N LEU A 147 -19.98 -3.56 -10.26
CA LEU A 147 -19.77 -4.95 -10.63
C LEU A 147 -18.86 -5.10 -11.86
N MET A 148 -19.03 -4.24 -12.86
CA MET A 148 -18.16 -4.21 -14.03
C MET A 148 -16.70 -3.93 -13.65
N ILE A 149 -16.45 -2.96 -12.75
CA ILE A 149 -15.11 -2.64 -12.27
C ILE A 149 -14.51 -3.85 -11.56
N ILE A 150 -15.24 -4.46 -10.61
CA ILE A 150 -14.78 -5.63 -9.86
C ILE A 150 -14.42 -6.77 -10.84
N LYS A 151 -15.30 -7.07 -11.79
CA LYS A 151 -15.06 -8.13 -12.77
C LYS A 151 -13.83 -7.89 -13.64
N LYS A 152 -13.62 -6.65 -14.10
CA LYS A 152 -12.43 -6.28 -14.89
C LYS A 152 -11.14 -6.29 -14.07
N SER A 153 -11.22 -6.00 -12.78
CA SER A 153 -10.05 -5.98 -11.87
C SER A 153 -9.67 -7.37 -11.33
N LEU A 154 -10.59 -8.34 -11.40
CA LEU A 154 -10.43 -9.67 -10.81
C LEU A 154 -9.15 -10.40 -11.28
N PRO A 155 -8.81 -10.50 -12.58
CA PRO A 155 -7.61 -11.19 -13.04
C PRO A 155 -6.33 -10.53 -12.51
N TYR A 156 -6.28 -9.20 -12.42
CA TYR A 156 -5.16 -8.48 -11.83
C TYR A 156 -5.08 -8.68 -10.32
N ALA A 157 -6.23 -8.72 -9.64
CA ALA A 157 -6.30 -8.99 -8.21
C ALA A 157 -5.79 -10.40 -7.88
N LEU A 158 -6.15 -11.42 -8.68
CA LEU A 158 -5.63 -12.78 -8.54
C LEU A 158 -4.12 -12.85 -8.75
N LEU A 159 -3.59 -12.16 -9.75
CA LEU A 159 -2.15 -12.09 -9.99
C LEU A 159 -1.42 -11.48 -8.80
N VAL A 160 -1.89 -10.33 -8.29
CA VAL A 160 -1.30 -9.67 -7.11
C VAL A 160 -1.42 -10.55 -5.86
N LEU A 161 -2.54 -11.27 -5.71
CA LEU A 161 -2.74 -12.21 -4.62
C LEU A 161 -1.69 -13.33 -4.66
N LEU A 162 -1.51 -13.97 -5.81
CA LEU A 162 -0.53 -15.05 -5.99
C LEU A 162 0.91 -14.56 -5.74
N MET A 163 1.26 -13.38 -6.25
CA MET A 163 2.55 -12.76 -5.96
C MET A 163 2.73 -12.47 -4.46
N SER A 164 1.68 -12.02 -3.79
CA SER A 164 1.73 -11.75 -2.35
C SER A 164 1.90 -13.04 -1.54
N PHE A 165 1.21 -14.10 -1.94
CA PHE A 165 1.41 -15.43 -1.35
C PHE A 165 2.85 -15.90 -1.54
N TYR A 166 3.37 -15.83 -2.77
CA TYR A 166 4.75 -16.20 -3.07
C TYR A 166 5.75 -15.46 -2.18
N ASN A 167 5.60 -14.14 -2.03
CA ASN A 167 6.53 -13.31 -1.29
C ASN A 167 6.37 -13.34 0.24
N ARG A 168 5.23 -13.80 0.77
CA ARG A 168 4.90 -13.67 2.21
C ARG A 168 4.55 -15.00 2.89
N LEU A 169 4.49 -16.09 2.14
CA LEU A 169 4.15 -17.38 2.71
C LEU A 169 5.29 -17.96 3.56
N GLU A 170 6.54 -17.67 3.20
CA GLU A 170 7.72 -18.25 3.84
C GLU A 170 7.78 -18.03 5.37
N PRO A 171 7.60 -16.81 5.92
CA PRO A 171 7.59 -16.61 7.37
C PRO A 171 6.48 -17.39 8.07
N VAL A 172 5.33 -17.53 7.42
CA VAL A 172 4.19 -18.30 7.96
C VAL A 172 4.50 -19.79 7.99
N LEU A 173 5.15 -20.31 6.94
CA LEU A 173 5.58 -21.70 6.88
C LEU A 173 6.65 -22.00 7.94
N ILE A 174 7.63 -21.11 8.12
CA ILE A 174 8.66 -21.22 9.16
C ILE A 174 7.99 -21.31 10.55
N GLU A 175 7.02 -20.46 10.84
CA GLU A 175 6.31 -20.47 12.12
C GLU A 175 5.49 -21.74 12.34
N ARG A 176 4.92 -22.34 11.27
CA ARG A 176 4.04 -23.52 11.35
C ARG A 176 4.77 -24.85 11.31
N ILE A 177 5.91 -24.93 10.62
CA ILE A 177 6.65 -26.19 10.41
C ILE A 177 7.65 -26.43 11.54
N LEU A 178 8.28 -25.38 12.07
CA LEU A 178 9.27 -25.51 13.14
C LEU A 178 8.62 -25.78 14.51
N PRO A 179 9.35 -26.43 15.44
CA PRO A 179 8.91 -26.61 16.81
C PRO A 179 8.55 -25.27 17.47
N LYS A 180 7.48 -25.26 18.27
CA LYS A 180 6.91 -24.04 18.87
C LYS A 180 7.93 -23.22 19.68
N ASP A 181 8.93 -23.88 20.25
CA ASP A 181 9.95 -23.24 21.11
C ASP A 181 10.88 -22.29 20.34
N ILE A 182 11.09 -22.55 19.06
CA ILE A 182 12.02 -21.78 18.21
C ILE A 182 11.36 -21.10 17.00
N SER A 183 10.14 -21.51 16.65
CA SER A 183 9.45 -21.07 15.43
C SER A 183 9.31 -19.55 15.33
N ALA A 184 8.83 -18.90 16.40
CA ALA A 184 8.62 -17.46 16.43
C ALA A 184 9.94 -16.67 16.31
N ILE A 185 11.02 -17.18 16.95
CA ILE A 185 12.34 -16.57 16.90
C ILE A 185 12.92 -16.68 15.50
N GLN A 186 12.85 -17.86 14.89
CA GLN A 186 13.38 -18.12 13.54
C GLN A 186 12.58 -17.34 12.47
N ALA A 187 11.26 -17.31 12.57
CA ALA A 187 10.43 -16.48 11.71
C ALA A 187 10.77 -14.98 11.84
N GLY A 188 11.06 -14.51 13.06
CA GLY A 188 11.51 -13.14 13.32
C GLY A 188 12.88 -12.82 12.72
N ILE A 189 13.84 -13.74 12.79
CA ILE A 189 15.18 -13.59 12.17
C ILE A 189 15.05 -13.54 10.65
N TYR A 190 14.29 -14.47 10.08
CA TYR A 190 14.01 -14.51 8.66
C TYR A 190 13.35 -13.22 8.16
N ALA A 191 12.31 -12.75 8.87
CA ALA A 191 11.62 -11.52 8.50
C ALA A 191 12.53 -10.27 8.53
N ARG A 192 13.53 -10.22 9.42
CA ARG A 192 14.52 -9.12 9.45
C ARG A 192 15.44 -9.17 8.24
N ALA A 193 15.97 -10.35 7.90
CA ALA A 193 16.81 -10.55 6.72
C ALA A 193 16.03 -10.21 5.43
N TYR A 194 14.78 -10.66 5.36
CA TYR A 194 13.92 -10.40 4.20
C TYR A 194 13.61 -8.92 4.00
N ARG A 195 13.51 -8.13 5.08
CA ARG A 195 13.34 -6.66 4.97
C ARG A 195 14.52 -5.97 4.28
N LEU A 196 15.73 -6.47 4.49
CA LEU A 196 16.92 -5.96 3.82
C LEU A 196 16.87 -6.28 2.33
N PHE A 197 16.48 -7.50 1.99
CA PHE A 197 16.25 -7.91 0.60
C PHE A 197 15.13 -7.10 -0.07
N ASP A 198 14.01 -6.87 0.62
CA ASP A 198 12.92 -6.02 0.14
C ASP A 198 13.40 -4.58 -0.15
N ALA A 199 14.29 -4.03 0.69
CA ALA A 199 14.86 -2.70 0.47
C ALA A 199 15.67 -2.65 -0.84
N GLY A 200 16.50 -3.65 -1.11
CA GLY A 200 17.23 -3.78 -2.38
C GLY A 200 16.30 -3.92 -3.58
N ASN A 201 15.29 -4.78 -3.50
CA ASN A 201 14.29 -4.95 -4.54
C ASN A 201 13.50 -3.67 -4.84
N ASN A 202 13.17 -2.88 -3.81
CA ASN A 202 12.49 -1.59 -4.00
C ASN A 202 13.33 -0.61 -4.80
N ILE A 203 14.65 -0.58 -4.64
CA ILE A 203 15.54 0.25 -5.45
C ILE A 203 15.45 -0.16 -6.92
N SER A 204 15.59 -1.45 -7.21
CA SER A 204 15.48 -1.98 -8.57
C SER A 204 14.11 -1.69 -9.20
N TYR A 205 13.03 -1.81 -8.42
CA TYR A 205 11.68 -1.46 -8.85
C TYR A 205 11.54 0.02 -9.22
N LEU A 206 12.07 0.93 -8.40
CA LEU A 206 12.04 2.37 -8.67
C LEU A 206 12.76 2.72 -9.98
N PHE A 207 13.91 2.10 -10.25
CA PHE A 207 14.59 2.22 -11.54
C PHE A 207 13.71 1.76 -12.70
N SER A 208 13.07 0.61 -12.58
CA SER A 208 12.17 0.07 -13.61
C SER A 208 11.00 1.02 -13.92
N VAL A 209 10.42 1.63 -12.89
CA VAL A 209 9.31 2.59 -13.02
C VAL A 209 9.75 3.86 -13.77
N ILE A 210 11.00 4.33 -13.56
CA ILE A 210 11.54 5.50 -14.26
C ILE A 210 11.93 5.14 -15.69
N LEU A 211 12.54 3.99 -15.92
CA LEU A 211 13.02 3.56 -17.22
C LEU A 211 11.91 3.29 -18.22
N LEU A 212 10.77 2.75 -17.77
CA LEU A 212 9.65 2.40 -18.64
C LEU A 212 9.14 3.58 -19.49
N PRO A 213 8.82 4.76 -18.93
CA PRO A 213 8.41 5.92 -19.72
C PRO A 213 9.54 6.50 -20.57
N LEU A 214 10.81 6.39 -20.13
CA LEU A 214 11.97 6.82 -20.91
C LEU A 214 12.12 5.96 -22.17
N PHE A 215 12.05 4.63 -22.05
CA PHE A 215 12.05 3.74 -23.20
C PHE A 215 10.89 4.05 -24.15
N ALA A 216 9.69 4.23 -23.62
CA ALA A 216 8.53 4.57 -24.44
C ALA A 216 8.71 5.91 -25.22
N ALA A 217 9.34 6.89 -24.60
CA ALA A 217 9.62 8.18 -25.24
C ALA A 217 10.68 8.08 -26.35
N VAL A 218 11.76 7.32 -26.12
CA VAL A 218 12.84 7.09 -27.10
C VAL A 218 12.32 6.30 -28.29
N ILE A 219 11.54 5.24 -28.06
CA ILE A 219 10.88 4.46 -29.13
C ILE A 219 9.98 5.35 -29.98
N LYS A 220 9.18 6.22 -29.34
CA LYS A 220 8.28 7.13 -30.06
C LYS A 220 9.02 8.14 -30.93
N LYS A 221 10.23 8.56 -30.54
CA LYS A 221 11.08 9.48 -31.30
C LYS A 221 11.88 8.80 -32.40
N GLY A 222 11.93 7.45 -32.44
CA GLY A 222 12.76 6.70 -33.38
C GLY A 222 14.27 6.81 -33.10
N GLU A 223 14.66 7.20 -31.88
CA GLU A 223 16.05 7.30 -31.45
C GLU A 223 16.62 5.92 -31.09
N ASP A 224 17.95 5.79 -31.15
CA ASP A 224 18.64 4.53 -30.84
C ASP A 224 18.51 4.18 -29.35
N LEU A 225 17.92 3.03 -29.08
CA LEU A 225 17.74 2.48 -27.74
C LEU A 225 19.01 1.88 -27.15
N GLN A 226 20.02 1.56 -27.96
CA GLN A 226 21.17 0.79 -27.54
C GLN A 226 21.96 1.46 -26.41
N ALA A 227 22.17 2.77 -26.53
CA ALA A 227 22.86 3.56 -25.51
C ALA A 227 22.11 3.57 -24.18
N LEU A 228 20.78 3.76 -24.22
CA LEU A 228 19.92 3.78 -23.03
C LEU A 228 19.85 2.42 -22.35
N VAL A 229 19.73 1.34 -23.13
CA VAL A 229 19.74 -0.04 -22.63
C VAL A 229 21.07 -0.36 -21.94
N LYS A 230 22.20 -0.05 -22.59
CA LYS A 230 23.55 -0.31 -22.06
C LYS A 230 23.78 0.45 -20.75
N GLN A 231 23.38 1.71 -20.68
CA GLN A 231 23.52 2.55 -19.48
C GLN A 231 22.62 2.05 -18.34
N SER A 232 21.37 1.73 -18.66
CA SER A 232 20.40 1.22 -17.67
C SER A 232 20.82 -0.14 -17.12
N PHE A 233 21.29 -1.04 -17.99
CA PHE A 233 21.80 -2.36 -17.60
C PHE A 233 23.04 -2.22 -16.72
N GLY A 234 23.99 -1.36 -17.09
CA GLY A 234 25.20 -1.10 -16.29
C GLY A 234 24.86 -0.58 -14.89
N LEU A 235 23.92 0.38 -14.77
CA LEU A 235 23.46 0.90 -13.49
C LEU A 235 22.76 -0.18 -12.64
N MET A 236 21.88 -0.97 -13.23
CA MET A 236 21.20 -2.05 -12.49
C MET A 236 22.19 -3.14 -12.05
N LEU A 237 23.16 -3.50 -12.89
CA LEU A 237 24.18 -4.49 -12.54
C LEU A 237 25.06 -4.01 -11.38
N THR A 238 25.54 -2.75 -11.42
CA THR A 238 26.35 -2.20 -10.34
C THR A 238 25.59 -2.13 -9.02
N MET A 239 24.29 -1.80 -9.06
CA MET A 239 23.45 -1.75 -7.85
C MET A 239 23.12 -3.13 -7.27
N THR A 240 23.10 -4.19 -8.09
CA THR A 240 22.82 -5.55 -7.62
C THR A 240 24.08 -6.28 -7.15
N CYS A 241 25.27 -5.82 -7.53
CA CYS A 241 26.55 -6.41 -7.10
C CYS A 241 27.13 -5.78 -5.84
N ILE A 242 26.51 -4.72 -5.29
CA ILE A 242 26.85 -4.09 -4.02
C ILE A 242 25.92 -4.60 -2.93
#